data_5e1545b5d887a35fdce19c6e302e06a2
#
_entry.id   5e1545b5d887a35fdce19c6e302e06a2
#
_cell.length_a   1.000
_cell.length_b   1.000
_cell.length_c   1.000
_cell.angle_alpha   90.00
_cell.angle_beta   90.00
_cell.angle_gamma   90.00
#
_symmetry.space_group_name_H-M   'P 1'
#
loop_
_entity.id
_entity.type
_entity.pdbx_description
1 polymer ?
#
loop_
_entity_poly.entity_id
_entity_poly.type
_entity_poly.pdbx_seq_one_letter_code
_entity_poly.pdbx_strand_id
1 'polypeptide(L)'
;MQTLQISIYTLALLIALALLFDFMNGFHDAANAIATVVSTGVLKPYQAVLLAAFFNFIAIAVFQLKVATTVGKGTIEPAVVDHYVVFGALVGAIAWNFLTWYYGIPSSSSHALIGGMVGAAVAKEGTDALISSGLIKTITFIVLSPALGFVFGSLMMLIVSWLFVRSHPQRVDKWFRRMQLLSASMYSLGHGGNDAQKTMGIIWMLLISAGAVGAGDARPPTWVIVSCYVAIGFGTLFGGWRIVKTMGQRITKLKPVGGFCAETGGAMTLFIATALGVPVSTTHTITGAIVGVGSSRKMSAVRWGVAGTIVWAWIFTIPASAFMAAVAWWVGKQFL
;
A
#
# COMPACT_ATOMS: atom_id res chain seq x y z
N MET A 1 -5.42 -25.87 19.13
CA MET A 1 -5.12 -24.46 19.32
C MET A 1 -5.57 -24.07 20.72
N GLN A 2 -4.63 -23.70 21.59
CA GLN A 2 -5.00 -23.09 22.87
C GLN A 2 -5.57 -21.70 22.54
N THR A 3 -6.84 -21.46 22.85
CA THR A 3 -7.44 -20.13 22.80
C THR A 3 -6.71 -19.26 23.81
N LEU A 4 -5.97 -18.27 23.33
CA LEU A 4 -5.35 -17.27 24.19
C LEU A 4 -6.48 -16.55 24.94
N GLN A 5 -6.50 -16.63 26.28
CA GLN A 5 -7.42 -15.84 27.10
C GLN A 5 -6.94 -14.36 27.07
N ILE A 6 -7.23 -13.68 25.96
CA ILE A 6 -6.93 -12.25 25.82
C ILE A 6 -8.08 -11.47 26.47
N SER A 7 -7.75 -10.49 27.33
CA SER A 7 -8.73 -9.55 27.85
C SER A 7 -9.47 -8.85 26.69
N ILE A 8 -10.78 -8.64 26.82
CA ILE A 8 -11.58 -7.91 25.83
C ILE A 8 -11.02 -6.49 25.61
N TYR A 9 -10.44 -5.89 26.63
CA TYR A 9 -9.81 -4.57 26.53
C TYR A 9 -8.53 -4.60 25.69
N THR A 10 -7.69 -5.62 25.86
CA THR A 10 -6.47 -5.83 25.06
C THR A 10 -6.84 -6.09 23.60
N LEU A 11 -7.85 -6.94 23.34
CA LEU A 11 -8.34 -7.21 22.01
C LEU A 11 -8.84 -5.91 21.32
N ALA A 12 -9.64 -5.13 22.01
CA ALA A 12 -10.18 -3.86 21.51
C ALA A 12 -9.05 -2.85 21.22
N LEU A 13 -8.04 -2.77 22.10
CA LEU A 13 -6.87 -1.91 21.91
C LEU A 13 -6.07 -2.30 20.64
N LEU A 14 -5.84 -3.59 20.44
CA LEU A 14 -5.09 -4.06 19.26
C LEU A 14 -5.88 -3.86 17.96
N ILE A 15 -7.20 -4.03 17.98
CA ILE A 15 -8.06 -3.70 16.84
C ILE A 15 -7.99 -2.18 16.55
N ALA A 16 -8.06 -1.35 17.57
CA ALA A 16 -7.93 0.10 17.41
C ALA A 16 -6.55 0.49 16.85
N LEU A 17 -5.48 -0.18 17.30
CA LEU A 17 -4.12 0.01 16.79
C LEU A 17 -4.00 -0.44 15.32
N ALA A 18 -4.64 -1.54 14.95
CA ALA A 18 -4.69 -2.00 13.55
C ALA A 18 -5.45 -1.00 12.66
N LEU A 19 -6.57 -0.47 13.11
CA LEU A 19 -7.30 0.58 12.39
C LEU A 19 -6.52 1.89 12.33
N LEU A 20 -5.75 2.22 13.36
CA LEU A 20 -4.81 3.35 13.33
C LEU A 20 -3.71 3.13 12.29
N PHE A 21 -3.18 1.91 12.18
CA PHE A 21 -2.24 1.57 11.10
C PHE A 21 -2.89 1.78 9.73
N ASP A 22 -4.14 1.34 9.54
CA ASP A 22 -4.84 1.48 8.26
C ASP A 22 -5.15 2.95 7.93
N PHE A 23 -5.51 3.75 8.93
CA PHE A 23 -5.59 5.20 8.81
C PHE A 23 -4.25 5.82 8.40
N MET A 24 -3.16 5.43 9.07
CA MET A 24 -1.80 5.89 8.74
C MET A 24 -1.36 5.44 7.35
N ASN A 25 -1.75 4.24 6.92
CA ASN A 25 -1.56 3.75 5.56
C ASN A 25 -2.29 4.66 4.56
N GLY A 26 -3.58 4.91 4.76
CA GLY A 26 -4.35 5.83 3.91
C GLY A 26 -3.75 7.24 3.85
N PHE A 27 -3.29 7.75 4.98
CA PHE A 27 -2.64 9.06 5.12
C PHE A 27 -1.27 9.12 4.40
N HIS A 28 -0.41 8.15 4.66
CA HIS A 28 0.92 8.04 4.05
C HIS A 28 0.81 7.83 2.53
N ASP A 29 -0.01 6.88 2.13
CA ASP A 29 -0.12 6.40 0.76
C ASP A 29 -1.16 7.16 -0.09
N ALA A 30 -1.87 8.15 0.48
CA ALA A 30 -2.65 9.11 -0.30
C ALA A 30 -1.85 9.66 -1.48
N ALA A 31 -0.55 9.88 -1.29
CA ALA A 31 0.37 10.37 -2.32
C ALA A 31 0.38 9.47 -3.57
N ASN A 32 0.23 8.16 -3.41
CA ASN A 32 0.25 7.21 -4.51
C ASN A 32 -0.91 7.44 -5.49
N ALA A 33 -2.07 7.81 -4.95
CA ALA A 33 -3.28 8.04 -5.72
C ALA A 33 -3.39 9.48 -6.26
N ILE A 34 -2.82 10.48 -5.54
CA ILE A 34 -3.08 11.89 -5.88
C ILE A 34 -1.86 12.64 -6.44
N ALA A 35 -0.62 12.15 -6.27
CA ALA A 35 0.57 12.89 -6.66
C ALA A 35 0.59 13.26 -8.15
N THR A 36 0.15 12.36 -9.00
CA THR A 36 0.07 12.55 -10.45
C THR A 36 -0.98 13.58 -10.84
N VAL A 37 -2.24 13.42 -10.37
CA VAL A 37 -3.36 14.29 -10.73
C VAL A 37 -3.23 15.71 -10.16
N VAL A 38 -2.57 15.86 -9.02
CA VAL A 38 -2.25 17.17 -8.42
C VAL A 38 -1.07 17.82 -9.14
N SER A 39 0.01 17.07 -9.43
CA SER A 39 1.20 17.63 -10.11
C SER A 39 0.95 18.04 -11.55
N THR A 40 0.02 17.40 -12.24
CA THR A 40 -0.42 17.77 -13.59
C THR A 40 -1.41 18.96 -13.59
N GLY A 41 -1.88 19.37 -12.41
CA GLY A 41 -2.85 20.47 -12.27
C GLY A 41 -4.26 20.14 -12.79
N VAL A 42 -4.61 18.84 -12.83
CA VAL A 42 -5.95 18.40 -13.24
C VAL A 42 -6.95 18.60 -12.12
N LEU A 43 -6.56 18.28 -10.87
CA LEU A 43 -7.35 18.53 -9.67
C LEU A 43 -6.60 19.43 -8.68
N LYS A 44 -7.34 20.23 -7.93
CA LYS A 44 -6.84 20.90 -6.74
C LYS A 44 -6.59 19.86 -5.63
N PRO A 45 -5.64 20.09 -4.71
CA PRO A 45 -5.29 19.14 -3.65
C PRO A 45 -6.49 18.55 -2.91
N TYR A 46 -7.43 19.38 -2.44
CA TYR A 46 -8.60 18.90 -1.69
C TYR A 46 -9.55 18.06 -2.54
N GLN A 47 -9.69 18.37 -3.85
CA GLN A 47 -10.51 17.58 -4.76
C GLN A 47 -9.90 16.20 -5.01
N ALA A 48 -8.56 16.14 -5.10
CA ALA A 48 -7.84 14.91 -5.33
C ALA A 48 -7.97 13.94 -4.14
N VAL A 49 -7.85 14.44 -2.88
CA VAL A 49 -8.03 13.57 -1.70
C VAL A 49 -9.48 13.11 -1.54
N LEU A 50 -10.47 13.95 -1.85
CA LEU A 50 -11.88 13.54 -1.83
C LEU A 50 -12.16 12.44 -2.85
N LEU A 51 -11.69 12.59 -4.08
CA LEU A 51 -11.80 11.58 -5.12
C LEU A 51 -11.12 10.28 -4.71
N ALA A 52 -9.88 10.35 -4.23
CA ALA A 52 -9.13 9.17 -3.82
C ALA A 52 -9.77 8.46 -2.62
N ALA A 53 -10.19 9.18 -1.59
CA ALA A 53 -10.88 8.62 -0.43
C ALA A 53 -12.19 7.93 -0.80
N PHE A 54 -12.98 8.54 -1.67
CA PHE A 54 -14.22 7.95 -2.17
C PHE A 54 -13.98 6.62 -2.90
N PHE A 55 -13.02 6.58 -3.83
CA PHE A 55 -12.73 5.35 -4.57
C PHE A 55 -11.99 4.30 -3.74
N ASN A 56 -11.18 4.69 -2.75
CA ASN A 56 -10.63 3.76 -1.76
C ASN A 56 -11.75 3.06 -0.98
N PHE A 57 -12.78 3.80 -0.57
CA PHE A 57 -13.93 3.21 0.12
C PHE A 57 -14.80 2.34 -0.79
N ILE A 58 -15.08 2.78 -2.03
CA ILE A 58 -15.90 2.03 -3.01
C ILE A 58 -15.25 0.69 -3.40
N ALA A 59 -13.96 0.51 -3.18
CA ALA A 59 -13.24 -0.75 -3.43
C ALA A 59 -13.87 -1.95 -2.69
N ILE A 60 -14.59 -1.71 -1.58
CA ILE A 60 -15.35 -2.73 -0.84
C ILE A 60 -16.35 -3.50 -1.74
N ALA A 61 -16.93 -2.81 -2.74
CA ALA A 61 -17.93 -3.38 -3.63
C ALA A 61 -17.35 -4.11 -4.85
N VAL A 62 -16.03 -3.95 -5.10
CA VAL A 62 -15.40 -4.39 -6.36
C VAL A 62 -14.50 -5.61 -6.16
N PHE A 63 -13.72 -5.65 -5.08
CA PHE A 63 -12.69 -6.67 -4.92
C PHE A 63 -13.10 -7.80 -3.98
N GLN A 64 -12.68 -9.03 -4.34
CA GLN A 64 -12.72 -10.19 -3.46
C GLN A 64 -11.61 -10.09 -2.41
N LEU A 65 -11.79 -10.70 -1.24
CA LEU A 65 -10.91 -10.59 -0.08
C LEU A 65 -9.71 -11.56 -0.11
N LYS A 66 -9.14 -11.81 -1.30
CA LYS A 66 -8.03 -12.76 -1.47
C LYS A 66 -6.73 -12.27 -0.82
N VAL A 67 -6.47 -10.97 -0.84
CA VAL A 67 -5.29 -10.38 -0.20
C VAL A 67 -5.38 -10.50 1.32
N ALA A 68 -6.56 -10.29 1.91
CA ALA A 68 -6.79 -10.48 3.34
C ALA A 68 -6.47 -11.93 3.78
N THR A 69 -6.87 -12.92 2.98
CA THR A 69 -6.54 -14.33 3.23
C THR A 69 -5.03 -14.58 3.18
N THR A 70 -4.33 -14.03 2.19
CA THR A 70 -2.87 -14.20 2.05
C THR A 70 -2.12 -13.59 3.24
N VAL A 71 -2.50 -12.40 3.68
CA VAL A 71 -1.84 -11.73 4.82
C VAL A 71 -2.17 -12.44 6.12
N GLY A 72 -3.44 -12.79 6.33
CA GLY A 72 -3.90 -13.36 7.60
C GLY A 72 -3.48 -14.82 7.84
N LYS A 73 -3.17 -15.58 6.78
CA LYS A 73 -2.88 -17.03 6.91
C LYS A 73 -1.61 -17.47 6.18
N GLY A 74 -0.86 -16.58 5.56
CA GLY A 74 0.23 -16.97 4.65
C GLY A 74 1.62 -16.38 4.91
N THR A 75 1.81 -15.57 5.95
CA THR A 75 3.09 -14.85 6.16
C THR A 75 3.86 -15.39 7.35
N ILE A 76 3.20 -15.64 8.47
CA ILE A 76 3.76 -16.21 9.69
C ILE A 76 2.90 -17.38 10.16
N GLU A 77 3.50 -18.31 10.88
CA GLU A 77 2.80 -19.47 11.42
C GLU A 77 1.70 -19.03 12.40
N PRO A 78 0.44 -19.44 12.18
CA PRO A 78 -0.68 -19.02 13.04
C PRO A 78 -0.49 -19.34 14.53
N ALA A 79 0.27 -20.37 14.85
CA ALA A 79 0.58 -20.77 16.22
C ALA A 79 1.48 -19.76 16.95
N VAL A 80 2.28 -19.00 16.22
CA VAL A 80 3.18 -17.97 16.77
C VAL A 80 2.44 -16.66 17.05
N VAL A 81 1.29 -16.44 16.41
CA VAL A 81 0.54 -15.19 16.52
C VAL A 81 -0.12 -15.07 17.88
N ASP A 82 0.34 -14.11 18.66
CA ASP A 82 -0.30 -13.67 19.89
C ASP A 82 -0.46 -12.13 19.89
N HIS A 83 -1.02 -11.62 20.96
CA HIS A 83 -1.27 -10.18 21.13
C HIS A 83 0.03 -9.37 21.14
N TYR A 84 1.15 -9.91 21.66
CA TYR A 84 2.44 -9.22 21.65
C TYR A 84 3.05 -9.16 20.25
N VAL A 85 2.94 -10.22 19.46
CA VAL A 85 3.40 -10.24 18.06
C VAL A 85 2.61 -9.24 17.22
N VAL A 86 1.27 -9.20 17.38
CA VAL A 86 0.43 -8.23 16.67
C VAL A 86 0.73 -6.80 17.12
N PHE A 87 0.90 -6.57 18.43
CA PHE A 87 1.29 -5.27 18.97
C PHE A 87 2.62 -4.79 18.39
N GLY A 88 3.66 -5.63 18.48
CA GLY A 88 4.99 -5.31 17.95
C GLY A 88 4.97 -5.01 16.46
N ALA A 89 4.27 -5.84 15.68
CA ALA A 89 4.14 -5.65 14.23
C ALA A 89 3.50 -4.30 13.87
N LEU A 90 2.38 -3.97 14.51
CA LEU A 90 1.66 -2.73 14.24
C LEU A 90 2.44 -1.49 14.68
N VAL A 91 3.01 -1.51 15.90
CA VAL A 91 3.83 -0.40 16.40
C VAL A 91 5.04 -0.16 15.52
N GLY A 92 5.76 -1.22 15.12
CA GLY A 92 6.91 -1.11 14.23
C GLY A 92 6.54 -0.54 12.85
N ALA A 93 5.43 -0.99 12.28
CA ALA A 93 4.95 -0.49 10.99
C ALA A 93 4.47 0.97 11.07
N ILE A 94 3.74 1.34 12.12
CA ILE A 94 3.28 2.73 12.35
C ILE A 94 4.48 3.66 12.55
N ALA A 95 5.45 3.26 13.38
CA ALA A 95 6.65 4.05 13.65
C ALA A 95 7.45 4.30 12.36
N TRP A 96 7.64 3.27 11.52
CA TRP A 96 8.30 3.41 10.22
C TRP A 96 7.53 4.31 9.26
N ASN A 97 6.21 4.13 9.14
CA ASN A 97 5.37 4.97 8.30
C ASN A 97 5.40 6.44 8.74
N PHE A 98 5.36 6.70 10.04
CA PHE A 98 5.46 8.06 10.58
C PHE A 98 6.83 8.69 10.26
N LEU A 99 7.92 7.94 10.46
CA LEU A 99 9.28 8.40 10.17
C LEU A 99 9.45 8.76 8.69
N THR A 100 9.05 7.87 7.79
CA THR A 100 9.17 8.07 6.34
C THR A 100 8.26 9.20 5.84
N TRP A 101 7.05 9.32 6.38
CA TRP A 101 6.18 10.46 6.11
C TRP A 101 6.82 11.78 6.57
N TYR A 102 7.40 11.81 7.77
CA TYR A 102 8.03 13.02 8.31
C TYR A 102 9.16 13.54 7.40
N TYR A 103 9.96 12.65 6.84
CA TYR A 103 11.02 12.99 5.90
C TYR A 103 10.55 13.12 4.44
N GLY A 104 9.28 12.82 4.14
CA GLY A 104 8.72 12.85 2.78
C GLY A 104 9.31 11.78 1.86
N ILE A 105 9.68 10.63 2.43
CA ILE A 105 10.27 9.49 1.74
C ILE A 105 9.12 8.55 1.31
N PRO A 106 8.94 8.30 0.00
CA PRO A 106 7.91 7.36 -0.48
C PRO A 106 8.35 5.92 -0.21
N SER A 107 8.08 5.43 0.98
CA SER A 107 8.25 4.02 1.38
C SER A 107 6.95 3.24 1.17
N SER A 108 6.95 1.97 1.50
CA SER A 108 5.79 1.10 1.38
C SER A 108 5.22 0.74 2.74
N SER A 109 4.01 1.18 3.03
CA SER A 109 3.27 0.81 4.24
C SER A 109 3.03 -0.71 4.31
N SER A 110 2.84 -1.35 3.16
CA SER A 110 2.72 -2.82 3.06
C SER A 110 3.97 -3.55 3.49
N HIS A 111 5.14 -3.09 3.03
CA HIS A 111 6.42 -3.69 3.42
C HIS A 111 6.75 -3.39 4.87
N ALA A 112 6.37 -2.22 5.38
CA ALA A 112 6.50 -1.89 6.80
C ALA A 112 5.67 -2.86 7.66
N LEU A 113 4.44 -3.19 7.26
CA LEU A 113 3.60 -4.16 7.96
C LEU A 113 4.19 -5.58 7.91
N ILE A 114 4.60 -6.04 6.73
CA ILE A 114 5.21 -7.37 6.57
C ILE A 114 6.52 -7.47 7.35
N GLY A 115 7.37 -6.43 7.26
CA GLY A 115 8.59 -6.35 8.06
C GLY A 115 8.29 -6.38 9.56
N GLY A 116 7.27 -5.64 9.99
CA GLY A 116 6.79 -5.64 11.37
C GLY A 116 6.34 -7.03 11.84
N MET A 117 5.55 -7.73 11.03
CA MET A 117 5.12 -9.11 11.33
C MET A 117 6.30 -10.07 11.44
N VAL A 118 7.20 -10.03 10.47
CA VAL A 118 8.42 -10.84 10.46
C VAL A 118 9.29 -10.55 11.68
N GLY A 119 9.56 -9.27 11.98
CA GLY A 119 10.41 -8.87 13.09
C GLY A 119 9.88 -9.29 14.46
N ALA A 120 8.58 -9.09 14.70
CA ALA A 120 7.95 -9.50 15.96
C ALA A 120 7.89 -11.03 16.10
N ALA A 121 7.58 -11.77 15.03
CA ALA A 121 7.54 -13.23 15.04
C ALA A 121 8.93 -13.85 15.26
N VAL A 122 9.95 -13.34 14.58
CA VAL A 122 11.34 -13.77 14.75
C VAL A 122 11.87 -13.45 16.15
N ALA A 123 11.52 -12.31 16.72
CA ALA A 123 11.87 -11.97 18.09
C ALA A 123 11.26 -12.92 19.13
N LYS A 124 10.08 -13.49 18.82
CA LYS A 124 9.39 -14.46 19.70
C LYS A 124 9.94 -15.86 19.58
N GLU A 125 10.05 -16.42 18.36
CA GLU A 125 10.32 -17.85 18.14
C GLU A 125 11.41 -18.14 17.09
N GLY A 126 12.14 -17.10 16.66
CA GLY A 126 13.17 -17.28 15.63
C GLY A 126 12.59 -17.42 14.22
N THR A 127 13.42 -17.88 13.29
CA THR A 127 13.09 -17.98 11.85
C THR A 127 12.06 -19.06 11.53
N ASP A 128 11.85 -20.03 12.41
CA ASP A 128 10.88 -21.12 12.23
C ASP A 128 9.43 -20.62 12.31
N ALA A 129 9.24 -19.41 12.85
CA ALA A 129 7.96 -18.70 12.84
C ALA A 129 7.48 -18.28 11.45
N LEU A 130 8.32 -18.38 10.41
CA LEU A 130 8.08 -17.79 9.10
C LEU A 130 7.58 -18.81 8.08
N ILE A 131 6.52 -18.47 7.34
CA ILE A 131 6.04 -19.28 6.22
C ILE A 131 6.81 -18.87 4.95
N SER A 132 7.82 -19.67 4.59
CA SER A 132 8.73 -19.37 3.48
C SER A 132 8.01 -19.13 2.15
N SER A 133 6.95 -19.88 1.83
CA SER A 133 6.21 -19.75 0.58
C SER A 133 5.52 -18.38 0.43
N GLY A 134 4.93 -17.87 1.52
CA GLY A 134 4.29 -16.55 1.54
C GLY A 134 5.30 -15.42 1.47
N LEU A 135 6.43 -15.55 2.16
CA LEU A 135 7.52 -14.58 2.11
C LEU A 135 8.18 -14.51 0.74
N ILE A 136 8.49 -15.67 0.11
CA ILE A 136 9.04 -15.71 -1.26
C ILE A 136 8.08 -15.02 -2.24
N LYS A 137 6.78 -15.34 -2.16
CA LYS A 137 5.75 -14.67 -2.98
C LYS A 137 5.80 -13.16 -2.79
N THR A 138 5.84 -12.69 -1.54
CA THR A 138 5.90 -11.26 -1.22
C THR A 138 7.17 -10.61 -1.76
N ILE A 139 8.35 -11.20 -1.50
CA ILE A 139 9.65 -10.68 -1.98
C ILE A 139 9.69 -10.61 -3.51
N THR A 140 9.17 -11.65 -4.19
CA THR A 140 9.07 -11.64 -5.65
C THR A 140 8.27 -10.43 -6.15
N PHE A 141 7.14 -10.14 -5.52
CA PHE A 141 6.31 -9.00 -5.93
C PHE A 141 6.84 -7.63 -5.49
N ILE A 142 7.80 -7.57 -4.53
CA ILE A 142 8.54 -6.33 -4.24
C ILE A 142 9.29 -5.84 -5.49
N VAL A 143 9.86 -6.76 -6.25
CA VAL A 143 10.58 -6.45 -7.50
C VAL A 143 9.63 -6.41 -8.69
N LEU A 144 8.69 -7.33 -8.75
CA LEU A 144 7.79 -7.48 -9.91
C LEU A 144 6.79 -6.33 -10.03
N SER A 145 6.26 -5.81 -8.89
CA SER A 145 5.23 -4.77 -8.95
C SER A 145 5.73 -3.43 -9.53
N PRO A 146 6.90 -2.88 -9.17
CA PRO A 146 7.44 -1.70 -9.83
C PRO A 146 7.86 -1.99 -11.28
N ALA A 147 8.34 -3.19 -11.58
CA ALA A 147 8.68 -3.60 -12.95
C ALA A 147 7.42 -3.64 -13.86
N LEU A 148 6.34 -4.24 -13.38
CA LEU A 148 5.05 -4.24 -14.09
C LEU A 148 4.49 -2.82 -14.23
N GLY A 149 4.55 -2.00 -13.18
CA GLY A 149 4.19 -0.60 -13.25
C GLY A 149 4.99 0.14 -14.33
N PHE A 150 6.30 -0.05 -14.36
CA PHE A 150 7.19 0.53 -15.37
C PHE A 150 6.81 0.09 -16.78
N VAL A 151 6.63 -1.21 -17.01
CA VAL A 151 6.28 -1.77 -18.33
C VAL A 151 4.92 -1.26 -18.79
N PHE A 152 3.88 -1.36 -17.96
CA PHE A 152 2.54 -0.92 -18.34
C PHE A 152 2.46 0.61 -18.51
N GLY A 153 3.11 1.40 -17.63
CA GLY A 153 3.18 2.84 -17.78
C GLY A 153 3.89 3.26 -19.07
N SER A 154 5.03 2.64 -19.39
CA SER A 154 5.77 2.86 -20.64
C SER A 154 4.95 2.47 -21.86
N LEU A 155 4.35 1.29 -21.83
CA LEU A 155 3.52 0.77 -22.94
C LEU A 155 2.32 1.68 -23.20
N MET A 156 1.60 2.09 -22.14
CA MET A 156 0.50 3.04 -22.26
C MET A 156 0.95 4.36 -22.86
N MET A 157 2.11 4.88 -22.45
CA MET A 157 2.66 6.13 -23.01
C MET A 157 3.00 5.97 -24.49
N LEU A 158 3.57 4.84 -24.90
CA LEU A 158 3.89 4.55 -26.31
C LEU A 158 2.62 4.44 -27.14
N ILE A 159 1.62 3.67 -26.68
CA ILE A 159 0.33 3.48 -27.37
C ILE A 159 -0.38 4.83 -27.54
N VAL A 160 -0.49 5.61 -26.49
CA VAL A 160 -1.14 6.92 -26.54
C VAL A 160 -0.39 7.87 -27.46
N SER A 161 0.95 7.89 -27.41
CA SER A 161 1.77 8.74 -28.27
C SER A 161 1.57 8.39 -29.75
N TRP A 162 1.47 7.09 -30.09
CA TRP A 162 1.23 6.63 -31.44
C TRP A 162 -0.19 6.97 -31.92
N LEU A 163 -1.20 6.73 -31.10
CA LEU A 163 -2.60 7.01 -31.46
C LEU A 163 -2.87 8.50 -31.69
N PHE A 164 -2.22 9.37 -30.92
CA PHE A 164 -2.44 10.83 -30.96
C PHE A 164 -1.32 11.59 -31.68
N VAL A 165 -0.43 10.91 -32.41
CA VAL A 165 0.73 11.54 -33.11
C VAL A 165 0.31 12.64 -34.07
N ARG A 166 -0.85 12.51 -34.70
CA ARG A 166 -1.41 13.51 -35.66
C ARG A 166 -2.39 14.48 -35.01
N SER A 167 -2.61 14.39 -33.70
CA SER A 167 -3.59 15.21 -33.01
C SER A 167 -2.99 16.53 -32.52
N HIS A 168 -3.77 17.59 -32.54
CA HIS A 168 -3.33 18.89 -32.04
C HIS A 168 -3.06 18.85 -30.53
N PRO A 169 -1.90 19.34 -30.03
CA PRO A 169 -1.50 19.23 -28.63
C PRO A 169 -2.51 19.76 -27.61
N GLN A 170 -3.18 20.88 -27.90
CA GLN A 170 -4.19 21.44 -27.03
C GLN A 170 -5.43 20.54 -26.88
N ARG A 171 -5.83 19.84 -27.96
CA ARG A 171 -6.94 18.90 -27.94
C ARG A 171 -6.58 17.67 -27.09
N VAL A 172 -5.36 17.18 -27.25
CA VAL A 172 -4.81 16.05 -26.44
C VAL A 172 -4.81 16.44 -24.97
N ASP A 173 -4.27 17.63 -24.60
CA ASP A 173 -4.26 18.06 -23.19
C ASP A 173 -5.68 18.15 -22.61
N LYS A 174 -6.63 18.74 -23.32
CA LYS A 174 -8.03 18.86 -22.89
C LYS A 174 -8.69 17.51 -22.68
N TRP A 175 -8.44 16.54 -23.56
CA TRP A 175 -8.96 15.18 -23.45
C TRP A 175 -8.35 14.45 -22.25
N PHE A 176 -7.03 14.47 -22.12
CA PHE A 176 -6.33 13.73 -21.07
C PHE A 176 -6.51 14.31 -19.68
N ARG A 177 -6.87 15.59 -19.53
CA ARG A 177 -7.36 16.14 -18.25
C ARG A 177 -8.62 15.42 -17.76
N ARG A 178 -9.52 15.06 -18.66
CA ARG A 178 -10.75 14.31 -18.30
C ARG A 178 -10.45 12.83 -18.08
N MET A 179 -9.67 12.23 -18.96
CA MET A 179 -9.29 10.81 -18.84
C MET A 179 -8.45 10.55 -17.59
N GLN A 180 -7.67 11.53 -17.14
CA GLN A 180 -6.89 11.41 -15.91
C GLN A 180 -7.78 11.35 -14.66
N LEU A 181 -8.98 11.94 -14.66
CA LEU A 181 -9.93 11.74 -13.57
C LEU A 181 -10.36 10.28 -13.46
N LEU A 182 -10.59 9.63 -14.59
CA LEU A 182 -10.95 8.21 -14.63
C LEU A 182 -9.77 7.34 -14.16
N SER A 183 -8.55 7.56 -14.68
CA SER A 183 -7.38 6.74 -14.28
C SER A 183 -7.01 6.93 -12.81
N ALA A 184 -7.10 8.15 -12.27
CA ALA A 184 -6.89 8.42 -10.85
C ALA A 184 -7.95 7.71 -9.99
N SER A 185 -9.21 7.67 -10.43
CA SER A 185 -10.27 6.92 -9.76
C SER A 185 -10.00 5.41 -9.78
N MET A 186 -9.60 4.85 -10.92
CA MET A 186 -9.25 3.44 -11.04
C MET A 186 -8.01 3.07 -10.20
N TYR A 187 -7.01 3.95 -10.18
CA TYR A 187 -5.84 3.72 -9.34
C TYR A 187 -6.20 3.73 -7.85
N SER A 188 -7.00 4.71 -7.41
CA SER A 188 -7.50 4.78 -6.02
C SER A 188 -8.33 3.56 -5.65
N LEU A 189 -9.19 3.09 -6.56
CA LEU A 189 -9.96 1.87 -6.39
C LEU A 189 -9.05 0.65 -6.17
N GLY A 190 -8.01 0.49 -7.00
CA GLY A 190 -7.00 -0.56 -6.86
C GLY A 190 -6.18 -0.44 -5.57
N HIS A 191 -5.86 0.79 -5.16
CA HIS A 191 -5.16 1.09 -3.92
C HIS A 191 -5.96 0.62 -2.70
N GLY A 192 -7.20 1.12 -2.53
CA GLY A 192 -8.07 0.70 -1.43
C GLY A 192 -8.34 -0.81 -1.45
N GLY A 193 -8.56 -1.37 -2.64
CA GLY A 193 -8.82 -2.80 -2.81
C GLY A 193 -7.66 -3.72 -2.45
N ASN A 194 -6.41 -3.27 -2.53
CA ASN A 194 -5.25 -4.04 -2.10
C ASN A 194 -4.87 -3.72 -0.64
N ASP A 195 -4.82 -2.45 -0.27
CA ASP A 195 -4.20 -2.02 0.98
C ASP A 195 -5.10 -2.22 2.20
N ALA A 196 -6.40 -1.90 2.15
CA ALA A 196 -7.32 -2.16 3.25
C ALA A 196 -7.39 -3.65 3.62
N GLN A 197 -7.24 -4.54 2.64
CA GLN A 197 -7.27 -5.98 2.89
C GLN A 197 -6.10 -6.48 3.74
N LYS A 198 -4.97 -5.78 3.77
CA LYS A 198 -3.81 -6.17 4.59
C LYS A 198 -4.13 -6.02 6.07
N THR A 199 -4.72 -4.89 6.45
CA THR A 199 -5.19 -4.67 7.82
C THR A 199 -6.33 -5.62 8.21
N MET A 200 -7.25 -5.88 7.27
CA MET A 200 -8.29 -6.90 7.49
C MET A 200 -7.69 -8.26 7.83
N GLY A 201 -6.62 -8.67 7.13
CA GLY A 201 -5.91 -9.92 7.40
C GLY A 201 -5.33 -9.97 8.81
N ILE A 202 -4.72 -8.87 9.28
CA ILE A 202 -4.17 -8.76 10.62
C ILE A 202 -5.27 -8.85 11.70
N ILE A 203 -6.35 -8.08 11.55
CA ILE A 203 -7.47 -8.13 12.51
C ILE A 203 -8.10 -9.52 12.50
N TRP A 204 -8.28 -10.12 11.33
CA TRP A 204 -8.84 -11.46 11.22
C TRP A 204 -7.98 -12.52 11.91
N MET A 205 -6.67 -12.48 11.70
CA MET A 205 -5.70 -13.35 12.37
C MET A 205 -5.74 -13.16 13.90
N LEU A 206 -5.84 -11.92 14.38
CA LEU A 206 -6.00 -11.59 15.80
C LEU A 206 -7.31 -12.17 16.37
N LEU A 207 -8.43 -12.03 15.68
CA LEU A 207 -9.73 -12.56 16.08
C LEU A 207 -9.74 -14.10 16.13
N ILE A 208 -9.06 -14.76 15.18
CA ILE A 208 -8.91 -16.22 15.18
C ILE A 208 -8.07 -16.66 16.40
N SER A 209 -6.96 -15.99 16.67
CA SER A 209 -6.08 -16.33 17.80
C SER A 209 -6.77 -16.11 19.14
N ALA A 210 -7.65 -15.11 19.23
CA ALA A 210 -8.47 -14.84 20.40
C ALA A 210 -9.69 -15.80 20.56
N GLY A 211 -9.93 -16.68 19.58
CA GLY A 211 -11.09 -17.57 19.57
C GLY A 211 -12.44 -16.85 19.33
N ALA A 212 -12.40 -15.59 18.93
CA ALA A 212 -13.62 -14.79 18.66
C ALA A 212 -14.25 -15.12 17.29
N VAL A 213 -13.49 -15.74 16.39
CA VAL A 213 -13.89 -16.15 15.04
C VAL A 213 -13.31 -17.52 14.74
N GLY A 214 -14.02 -18.35 14.00
CA GLY A 214 -13.57 -19.70 13.65
C GLY A 214 -12.37 -19.68 12.70
N ALA A 215 -11.37 -20.54 12.93
CA ALA A 215 -10.23 -20.70 12.02
C ALA A 215 -10.65 -21.20 10.62
N GLY A 216 -11.82 -21.86 10.53
CA GLY A 216 -12.42 -22.36 9.30
C GLY A 216 -13.26 -21.33 8.53
N ASP A 217 -13.49 -20.14 9.09
CA ASP A 217 -14.29 -19.13 8.43
C ASP A 217 -13.66 -18.70 7.09
N ALA A 218 -14.50 -18.54 6.07
CA ALA A 218 -14.05 -18.27 4.72
C ALA A 218 -13.65 -16.80 4.52
N ARG A 219 -14.08 -15.88 5.40
CA ARG A 219 -13.85 -14.44 5.29
C ARG A 219 -13.85 -13.75 6.65
N PRO A 220 -13.20 -12.56 6.75
CA PRO A 220 -13.31 -11.70 7.92
C PRO A 220 -14.77 -11.27 8.18
N PRO A 221 -15.15 -10.97 9.42
CA PRO A 221 -16.45 -10.39 9.75
C PRO A 221 -16.70 -9.09 8.98
N THR A 222 -17.96 -8.84 8.61
CA THR A 222 -18.34 -7.67 7.80
C THR A 222 -17.96 -6.34 8.46
N TRP A 223 -18.04 -6.24 9.80
CA TRP A 223 -17.63 -5.02 10.50
C TRP A 223 -16.12 -4.74 10.36
N VAL A 224 -15.28 -5.77 10.33
CA VAL A 224 -13.82 -5.62 10.06
C VAL A 224 -13.60 -5.05 8.66
N ILE A 225 -14.31 -5.60 7.68
CA ILE A 225 -14.20 -5.16 6.29
C ILE A 225 -14.56 -3.67 6.18
N VAL A 226 -15.73 -3.30 6.71
CA VAL A 226 -16.21 -1.91 6.65
C VAL A 226 -15.27 -0.96 7.39
N SER A 227 -14.85 -1.32 8.62
CA SER A 227 -13.99 -0.45 9.43
C SER A 227 -12.62 -0.19 8.77
N CYS A 228 -12.03 -1.19 8.11
CA CYS A 228 -10.77 -0.99 7.37
C CYS A 228 -10.97 -0.05 6.17
N TYR A 229 -12.01 -0.24 5.36
CA TYR A 229 -12.27 0.68 4.25
C TYR A 229 -12.60 2.10 4.70
N VAL A 230 -13.28 2.26 5.83
CA VAL A 230 -13.51 3.57 6.45
C VAL A 230 -12.19 4.18 6.93
N ALA A 231 -11.35 3.41 7.63
CA ALA A 231 -10.09 3.89 8.18
C ALA A 231 -9.13 4.36 7.08
N ILE A 232 -8.91 3.56 6.02
CA ILE A 232 -8.03 3.94 4.91
C ILE A 232 -8.60 5.13 4.13
N GLY A 233 -9.91 5.16 3.87
CA GLY A 233 -10.57 6.28 3.19
C GLY A 233 -10.44 7.57 3.99
N PHE A 234 -10.68 7.50 5.32
CA PHE A 234 -10.54 8.65 6.21
C PHE A 234 -9.08 9.13 6.29
N GLY A 235 -8.11 8.22 6.42
CA GLY A 235 -6.69 8.57 6.36
C GLY A 235 -6.31 9.30 5.07
N THR A 236 -6.83 8.86 3.93
CA THR A 236 -6.57 9.47 2.62
C THR A 236 -7.01 10.94 2.54
N LEU A 237 -8.06 11.34 3.28
CA LEU A 237 -8.54 12.74 3.28
C LEU A 237 -7.51 13.74 3.80
N PHE A 238 -6.62 13.32 4.70
CA PHE A 238 -5.57 14.19 5.24
C PHE A 238 -4.40 14.39 4.26
N GLY A 239 -4.17 13.47 3.34
CA GLY A 239 -3.16 13.53 2.29
C GLY A 239 -1.70 13.54 2.79
N GLY A 240 -0.86 12.75 2.19
CA GLY A 240 0.58 12.71 2.48
C GLY A 240 1.37 13.79 1.74
N TRP A 241 1.12 15.08 1.98
CA TRP A 241 1.60 16.21 1.14
C TRP A 241 3.12 16.24 0.94
N ARG A 242 3.91 15.82 1.93
CA ARG A 242 5.38 15.75 1.81
C ARG A 242 5.80 14.72 0.76
N ILE A 243 5.13 13.56 0.75
CA ILE A 243 5.36 12.47 -0.20
C ILE A 243 4.78 12.85 -1.58
N VAL A 244 3.61 13.49 -1.63
CA VAL A 244 3.00 14.02 -2.87
C VAL A 244 3.99 14.91 -3.63
N LYS A 245 4.70 15.80 -2.91
CA LYS A 245 5.72 16.67 -3.51
C LYS A 245 6.89 15.87 -4.09
N THR A 246 7.34 14.82 -3.41
CA THR A 246 8.43 13.96 -3.87
C THR A 246 8.03 13.20 -5.12
N MET A 247 6.90 12.50 -5.10
CA MET A 247 6.45 11.65 -6.20
C MET A 247 5.96 12.45 -7.41
N GLY A 248 5.19 13.49 -7.18
CA GLY A 248 4.55 14.26 -8.25
C GLY A 248 5.48 15.26 -8.95
N GLN A 249 6.55 15.74 -8.28
CA GLN A 249 7.37 16.83 -8.81
C GLN A 249 8.87 16.52 -8.90
N ARG A 250 9.37 15.57 -8.08
CA ARG A 250 10.82 15.35 -8.00
C ARG A 250 11.31 14.19 -8.87
N ILE A 251 10.48 13.21 -9.24
CA ILE A 251 10.88 12.08 -10.09
C ILE A 251 10.96 12.51 -11.55
N THR A 252 9.86 13.01 -12.10
CA THR A 252 9.75 13.52 -13.47
C THR A 252 8.62 14.55 -13.58
N LYS A 253 8.69 15.45 -14.58
CA LYS A 253 7.61 16.40 -14.85
C LYS A 253 6.56 15.74 -15.74
N LEU A 254 5.40 15.41 -15.17
CA LEU A 254 4.28 14.85 -15.90
C LEU A 254 3.38 15.95 -16.48
N LYS A 255 2.82 15.66 -17.66
CA LYS A 255 1.65 16.34 -18.24
C LYS A 255 0.42 15.45 -18.02
N PRO A 256 -0.83 15.95 -18.21
CA PRO A 256 -2.03 15.13 -18.02
C PRO A 256 -2.02 13.79 -18.74
N VAL A 257 -1.51 13.72 -19.98
CA VAL A 257 -1.35 12.47 -20.72
C VAL A 257 -0.39 11.50 -20.01
N GLY A 258 0.70 11.99 -19.45
CA GLY A 258 1.65 11.16 -18.70
C GLY A 258 1.09 10.69 -17.37
N GLY A 259 0.32 11.56 -16.67
CA GLY A 259 -0.39 11.19 -15.46
C GLY A 259 -1.41 10.07 -15.72
N PHE A 260 -2.22 10.22 -16.74
CA PHE A 260 -3.15 9.19 -17.20
C PHE A 260 -2.46 7.84 -17.47
N CYS A 261 -1.34 7.86 -18.21
CA CYS A 261 -0.61 6.63 -18.54
C CYS A 261 -0.01 5.95 -17.29
N ALA A 262 0.55 6.75 -16.37
CA ALA A 262 1.14 6.22 -15.13
C ALA A 262 0.07 5.62 -14.21
N GLU A 263 -1.03 6.33 -14.00
CA GLU A 263 -2.16 5.86 -13.18
C GLU A 263 -2.81 4.62 -13.78
N THR A 264 -3.02 4.59 -15.11
CA THR A 264 -3.60 3.42 -15.80
C THR A 264 -2.68 2.21 -15.69
N GLY A 265 -1.38 2.35 -15.95
CA GLY A 265 -0.40 1.26 -15.82
C GLY A 265 -0.29 0.76 -14.38
N GLY A 266 -0.32 1.68 -13.41
CA GLY A 266 -0.36 1.34 -11.99
C GLY A 266 -1.65 0.60 -11.61
N ALA A 267 -2.82 1.09 -12.03
CA ALA A 267 -4.11 0.45 -11.76
C ALA A 267 -4.20 -0.96 -12.34
N MET A 268 -3.73 -1.18 -13.57
CA MET A 268 -3.66 -2.52 -14.18
C MET A 268 -2.84 -3.47 -13.32
N THR A 269 -1.67 -3.03 -12.84
CA THR A 269 -0.80 -3.83 -11.96
C THR A 269 -1.52 -4.17 -10.65
N LEU A 270 -2.17 -3.19 -10.01
CA LEU A 270 -2.89 -3.40 -8.75
C LEU A 270 -4.07 -4.35 -8.91
N PHE A 271 -4.84 -4.22 -9.99
CA PHE A 271 -5.99 -5.09 -10.24
C PHE A 271 -5.57 -6.54 -10.47
N ILE A 272 -4.51 -6.76 -11.25
CA ILE A 272 -3.93 -8.10 -11.47
C ILE A 272 -3.45 -8.69 -10.13
N ALA A 273 -2.66 -7.93 -9.36
CA ALA A 273 -2.13 -8.39 -8.09
C ALA A 273 -3.24 -8.72 -7.09
N THR A 274 -4.26 -7.86 -6.97
CA THR A 274 -5.39 -8.07 -6.06
C THR A 274 -6.23 -9.28 -6.47
N ALA A 275 -6.46 -9.48 -7.77
CA ALA A 275 -7.17 -10.65 -8.28
C ALA A 275 -6.41 -11.96 -8.01
N LEU A 276 -5.08 -11.92 -8.01
CA LEU A 276 -4.20 -13.04 -7.64
C LEU A 276 -4.03 -13.21 -6.11
N GLY A 277 -4.61 -12.31 -5.31
CA GLY A 277 -4.49 -12.32 -3.85
C GLY A 277 -3.07 -12.00 -3.37
N VAL A 278 -2.33 -11.16 -4.10
CA VAL A 278 -0.96 -10.79 -3.74
C VAL A 278 -0.95 -9.43 -3.07
N PRO A 279 -0.45 -9.33 -1.82
CA PRO A 279 -0.19 -8.04 -1.20
C PRO A 279 1.01 -7.37 -1.90
N VAL A 280 0.75 -6.28 -2.62
CA VAL A 280 1.78 -5.50 -3.31
C VAL A 280 1.97 -4.12 -2.70
N SER A 281 3.08 -3.50 -3.03
CA SER A 281 3.32 -2.09 -2.71
C SER A 281 2.73 -1.19 -3.77
N THR A 282 1.71 -0.44 -3.40
CA THR A 282 1.10 0.57 -4.26
C THR A 282 2.10 1.69 -4.57
N THR A 283 2.93 2.09 -3.60
CA THR A 283 4.01 3.08 -3.78
C THR A 283 5.03 2.64 -4.83
N HIS A 284 5.49 1.38 -4.78
CA HIS A 284 6.45 0.84 -5.76
C HIS A 284 5.82 0.80 -7.16
N THR A 285 4.57 0.34 -7.23
CA THR A 285 3.84 0.21 -8.49
C THR A 285 3.71 1.56 -9.21
N ILE A 286 3.20 2.59 -8.53
CA ILE A 286 3.02 3.90 -9.17
C ILE A 286 4.35 4.60 -9.46
N THR A 287 5.35 4.43 -8.58
CA THR A 287 6.68 4.97 -8.82
C THR A 287 7.29 4.35 -10.07
N GLY A 288 7.20 3.02 -10.23
CA GLY A 288 7.61 2.33 -11.44
C GLY A 288 6.91 2.87 -12.68
N ALA A 289 5.58 3.06 -12.61
CA ALA A 289 4.80 3.61 -13.73
C ALA A 289 5.20 5.05 -14.07
N ILE A 290 5.43 5.92 -13.09
CA ILE A 290 5.91 7.29 -13.29
C ILE A 290 7.28 7.31 -13.97
N VAL A 291 8.21 6.45 -13.51
CA VAL A 291 9.55 6.30 -14.12
C VAL A 291 9.42 5.76 -15.54
N GLY A 292 8.55 4.76 -15.76
CA GLY A 292 8.30 4.19 -17.08
C GLY A 292 7.78 5.21 -18.10
N VAL A 293 6.78 6.00 -17.71
CA VAL A 293 6.26 7.12 -18.54
C VAL A 293 7.32 8.18 -18.79
N GLY A 294 8.13 8.52 -17.78
CA GLY A 294 9.21 9.50 -17.93
C GLY A 294 10.27 9.03 -18.92
N SER A 295 10.77 7.79 -18.76
CA SER A 295 11.84 7.22 -19.57
C SER A 295 11.41 6.90 -20.99
N SER A 296 10.15 6.53 -21.25
CA SER A 296 9.64 6.31 -22.63
C SER A 296 9.61 7.59 -23.48
N ARG A 297 9.59 8.77 -22.85
CA ARG A 297 9.72 10.06 -23.54
C ARG A 297 11.18 10.41 -23.79
N LYS A 298 12.00 10.37 -22.75
CA LYS A 298 13.45 10.59 -22.79
C LYS A 298 14.06 10.10 -21.48
N MET A 299 15.09 9.27 -21.53
CA MET A 299 15.77 8.74 -20.33
C MET A 299 16.24 9.86 -19.37
N SER A 300 16.70 11.00 -19.90
CA SER A 300 17.09 12.17 -19.11
C SER A 300 15.94 12.97 -18.50
N ALA A 301 14.67 12.64 -18.82
CA ALA A 301 13.52 13.27 -18.18
C ALA A 301 13.28 12.75 -16.76
N VAL A 302 13.84 11.58 -16.43
CA VAL A 302 13.79 11.00 -15.10
C VAL A 302 14.99 11.46 -14.28
N ARG A 303 14.73 11.93 -13.06
CA ARG A 303 15.79 12.27 -12.10
C ARG A 303 16.24 11.01 -11.36
N TRP A 304 17.16 10.27 -11.96
CA TRP A 304 17.62 8.96 -11.48
C TRP A 304 18.19 8.99 -10.07
N GLY A 305 18.80 10.11 -9.63
CA GLY A 305 19.24 10.26 -8.23
C GLY A 305 18.09 10.19 -7.24
N VAL A 306 16.94 10.80 -7.57
CA VAL A 306 15.73 10.72 -6.73
C VAL A 306 15.14 9.30 -6.77
N ALA A 307 15.06 8.70 -7.97
CA ALA A 307 14.59 7.32 -8.10
C ALA A 307 15.47 6.34 -7.29
N GLY A 308 16.79 6.51 -7.34
CA GLY A 308 17.73 5.72 -6.54
C GLY A 308 17.52 5.86 -5.04
N THR A 309 17.31 7.08 -4.55
CA THR A 309 16.99 7.31 -3.13
C THR A 309 15.71 6.60 -2.71
N ILE A 310 14.70 6.57 -3.57
CA ILE A 310 13.44 5.87 -3.32
C ILE A 310 13.68 4.35 -3.27
N VAL A 311 14.47 3.79 -4.19
CA VAL A 311 14.81 2.34 -4.19
C VAL A 311 15.56 1.96 -2.92
N TRP A 312 16.51 2.79 -2.45
CA TRP A 312 17.17 2.55 -1.16
C TRP A 312 16.18 2.54 0.01
N ALA A 313 15.22 3.48 0.03
CA ALA A 313 14.18 3.48 1.06
C ALA A 313 13.35 2.18 1.04
N TRP A 314 13.08 1.61 -0.15
CA TRP A 314 12.39 0.34 -0.27
C TRP A 314 13.16 -0.82 0.34
N ILE A 315 14.47 -0.88 0.07
CA ILE A 315 15.35 -1.94 0.61
C ILE A 315 15.40 -1.87 2.15
N PHE A 316 15.49 -0.67 2.71
CA PHE A 316 15.58 -0.48 4.15
C PHE A 316 14.23 -0.62 4.90
N THR A 317 13.09 -0.55 4.21
CA THR A 317 11.77 -0.59 4.85
C THR A 317 11.55 -1.86 5.67
N ILE A 318 11.77 -3.04 5.09
CA ILE A 318 11.55 -4.32 5.79
C ILE A 318 12.51 -4.49 6.98
N PRO A 319 13.84 -4.35 6.83
CA PRO A 319 14.76 -4.47 7.96
C PRO A 319 14.47 -3.48 9.09
N ALA A 320 14.20 -2.22 8.75
CA ALA A 320 13.98 -1.18 9.74
C ALA A 320 12.68 -1.38 10.51
N SER A 321 11.58 -1.67 9.81
CA SER A 321 10.30 -1.96 10.46
C SER A 321 10.35 -3.25 11.28
N ALA A 322 11.09 -4.28 10.81
CA ALA A 322 11.29 -5.51 11.56
C ALA A 322 12.06 -5.26 12.87
N PHE A 323 13.12 -4.47 12.81
CA PHE A 323 13.86 -4.08 14.01
C PHE A 323 12.98 -3.32 15.00
N MET A 324 12.23 -2.30 14.54
CA MET A 324 11.31 -1.53 15.39
C MET A 324 10.23 -2.44 16.01
N ALA A 325 9.71 -3.41 15.24
CA ALA A 325 8.72 -4.35 15.72
C ALA A 325 9.28 -5.34 16.75
N ALA A 326 10.49 -5.83 16.56
CA ALA A 326 11.17 -6.68 17.54
C ALA A 326 11.38 -5.96 18.87
N VAL A 327 11.80 -4.69 18.83
CA VAL A 327 11.93 -3.85 20.02
C VAL A 327 10.57 -3.62 20.69
N ALA A 328 9.54 -3.29 19.91
CA ALA A 328 8.20 -3.07 20.42
C ALA A 328 7.60 -4.35 21.02
N TRP A 329 7.83 -5.52 20.41
CA TRP A 329 7.44 -6.81 20.97
C TRP A 329 8.12 -7.07 22.31
N TRP A 330 9.44 -6.85 22.39
CA TRP A 330 10.20 -7.04 23.62
C TRP A 330 9.70 -6.12 24.74
N VAL A 331 9.46 -4.83 24.44
CA VAL A 331 8.89 -3.88 25.41
C VAL A 331 7.48 -4.29 25.82
N GLY A 332 6.62 -4.62 24.84
CA GLY A 332 5.24 -5.05 25.12
C GLY A 332 5.17 -6.26 26.04
N LYS A 333 6.07 -7.23 25.87
CA LYS A 333 6.17 -8.41 26.76
C LYS A 333 6.52 -8.06 28.22
N GLN A 334 7.14 -6.92 28.47
CA GLN A 334 7.50 -6.49 29.85
C GLN A 334 6.35 -5.73 30.54
N PHE A 335 5.45 -5.08 29.79
CA PHE A 335 4.50 -4.12 30.32
C PHE A 335 3.03 -4.44 30.04
N LEU A 336 2.72 -5.31 29.09
CA LEU A 336 1.38 -5.78 28.74
C LEU A 336 1.14 -7.22 29.24
#